data_0f8d3b4055d1a8d4efc4fa7746caecd7
#
_entry.id   0f8d3b4055d1a8d4efc4fa7746caecd7
#
_cell.length_a   1.000
_cell.length_b   1.000
_cell.length_c   1.000
_cell.angle_alpha   90.00
_cell.angle_beta   90.00
_cell.angle_gamma   90.00
#
_symmetry.space_group_name_H-M   'P 1'
#
loop_
_entity.id
_entity.type
_entity.pdbx_description
1 polymer ?
#
loop_
_entity_poly.entity_id
_entity_poly.type
_entity_poly.pdbx_seq_one_letter_code
_entity_poly.pdbx_strand_id
1 'polypeptide(L)'
;MIPLVDLKAAHAEVAEDVALGFKRILENTAFIGGSEVTAFEREYAEFSGVNHCVGVANGTDALELALRAVGIKPGDEVILPANTFIATAEAVARVGAAVVLVDCDPVTYLIDVDAALAAVGPKTRAIVPVHLYGQLAPVERLRAGLAGTGVVIVEDAAQCQGATRFGVGAGVEGIAATSFYPGKNLGAYGDAGAVVTADEALAVAVRTISSHGGLTKYVHDVVGFNSRLDALQAVVLRAKLTRLAAWNAARRAAAARYDELLADVEVTRPVTLDGNEHVWHLYVVREASADGSSTRRDEVLAKLNAAGVGAGIHYPYPIHLTPAFADLGYAKGSFPHAEQAAVEILTLPLFPQITPEQQDKVVQALRAARM
;
A
#
# COMPACT_ATOMS: atom_id res chain seq x y z
N MET A 1 3.39 17.21 20.60
CA MET A 1 2.71 16.89 19.34
C MET A 1 2.71 15.37 19.19
N ILE A 2 1.59 14.76 18.85
CA ILE A 2 1.46 13.32 18.52
C ILE A 2 1.48 13.24 16.99
N PRO A 3 2.53 12.68 16.35
CA PRO A 3 2.58 12.60 14.89
C PRO A 3 1.64 11.54 14.36
N LEU A 4 1.26 11.61 13.07
CA LEU A 4 0.49 10.57 12.40
C LEU A 4 1.25 9.23 12.40
N VAL A 5 2.57 9.29 12.15
CA VAL A 5 3.53 8.18 12.22
C VAL A 5 4.81 8.67 12.90
N ASP A 6 5.34 7.93 13.87
CA ASP A 6 6.59 8.28 14.55
C ASP A 6 7.79 7.51 13.99
N LEU A 7 8.40 8.08 12.94
CA LEU A 7 9.60 7.50 12.32
C LEU A 7 10.83 7.53 13.22
N LYS A 8 10.88 8.49 14.18
CA LYS A 8 12.00 8.60 15.11
C LYS A 8 11.98 7.47 16.15
N ALA A 9 10.79 7.12 16.66
CA ALA A 9 10.63 6.00 17.57
C ALA A 9 11.01 4.68 16.89
N ALA A 10 10.54 4.44 15.68
CA ALA A 10 10.90 3.26 14.90
C ALA A 10 12.42 3.19 14.59
N HIS A 11 13.05 4.35 14.27
CA HIS A 11 14.50 4.40 14.07
C HIS A 11 15.27 4.03 15.34
N ALA A 12 14.86 4.51 16.50
CA ALA A 12 15.58 4.29 17.76
C ALA A 12 15.75 2.80 18.09
N GLU A 13 14.79 1.95 17.70
CA GLU A 13 14.85 0.50 17.94
C GLU A 13 15.87 -0.25 17.05
N VAL A 14 16.29 0.34 15.94
CA VAL A 14 17.17 -0.30 14.95
C VAL A 14 18.43 0.51 14.63
N ALA A 15 18.67 1.61 15.35
CA ALA A 15 19.71 2.58 15.06
C ALA A 15 21.10 1.97 15.01
N GLU A 16 21.44 1.08 15.94
CA GLU A 16 22.74 0.42 16.02
C GLU A 16 22.96 -0.54 14.84
N ASP A 17 21.95 -1.39 14.53
CA ASP A 17 22.02 -2.33 13.42
C ASP A 17 22.19 -1.59 12.08
N VAL A 18 21.45 -0.49 11.90
CA VAL A 18 21.56 0.35 10.71
C VAL A 18 22.95 1.01 10.61
N ALA A 19 23.46 1.56 11.70
CA ALA A 19 24.79 2.19 11.72
C ALA A 19 25.91 1.19 11.35
N LEU A 20 25.85 -0.03 11.90
CA LEU A 20 26.79 -1.10 11.57
C LEU A 20 26.67 -1.54 10.11
N GLY A 21 25.44 -1.64 9.60
CA GLY A 21 25.21 -1.98 8.20
C GLY A 21 25.75 -0.89 7.24
N PHE A 22 25.48 0.37 7.52
CA PHE A 22 25.99 1.49 6.75
C PHE A 22 27.52 1.51 6.74
N LYS A 23 28.15 1.28 7.91
CA LYS A 23 29.61 1.18 7.98
C LYS A 23 30.16 0.12 7.02
N ARG A 24 29.57 -1.08 6.99
CA ARG A 24 29.99 -2.15 6.05
C ARG A 24 29.85 -1.73 4.59
N ILE A 25 28.72 -1.07 4.21
CA ILE A 25 28.52 -0.57 2.84
C ILE A 25 29.60 0.46 2.45
N LEU A 26 29.88 1.42 3.34
CA LEU A 26 30.86 2.48 3.08
C LEU A 26 32.29 1.93 2.96
N GLU A 27 32.70 1.02 3.86
CA GLU A 27 34.02 0.39 3.83
C GLU A 27 34.25 -0.43 2.55
N ASN A 28 33.20 -1.10 2.04
CA ASN A 28 33.29 -1.93 0.84
C ASN A 28 32.87 -1.19 -0.45
N THR A 29 32.40 0.05 -0.36
CA THR A 29 31.84 0.83 -1.49
C THR A 29 30.78 0.10 -2.31
N ALA A 30 29.98 -0.77 -1.64
CA ALA A 30 29.00 -1.67 -2.25
C ALA A 30 27.59 -1.00 -2.29
N PHE A 31 27.45 0.10 -3.02
CA PHE A 31 26.25 0.95 -2.98
C PHE A 31 25.08 0.41 -3.79
N ILE A 32 25.32 -0.32 -4.87
CA ILE A 32 24.29 -0.83 -5.79
C ILE A 32 24.31 -2.35 -5.83
N GLY A 33 23.17 -2.98 -5.54
CA GLY A 33 23.07 -4.45 -5.49
C GLY A 33 23.88 -5.06 -4.34
N GLY A 34 24.43 -6.24 -4.54
CA GLY A 34 25.32 -6.90 -3.60
C GLY A 34 24.60 -7.67 -2.49
N SER A 35 25.38 -8.08 -1.49
CA SER A 35 24.93 -9.04 -0.46
C SER A 35 23.77 -8.53 0.41
N GLU A 36 23.71 -7.22 0.71
CA GLU A 36 22.64 -6.66 1.54
C GLU A 36 21.29 -6.69 0.80
N VAL A 37 21.28 -6.39 -0.50
CA VAL A 37 20.06 -6.46 -1.33
C VAL A 37 19.60 -7.91 -1.46
N THR A 38 20.53 -8.84 -1.81
CA THR A 38 20.21 -10.26 -1.95
C THR A 38 19.70 -10.86 -0.62
N ALA A 39 20.29 -10.45 0.50
CA ALA A 39 19.83 -10.91 1.81
C ALA A 39 18.43 -10.37 2.14
N PHE A 40 18.18 -9.09 1.89
CA PHE A 40 16.85 -8.50 2.08
C PHE A 40 15.79 -9.20 1.22
N GLU A 41 16.07 -9.41 -0.07
CA GLU A 41 15.15 -10.08 -0.99
C GLU A 41 14.77 -11.49 -0.48
N ARG A 42 15.74 -12.27 -0.01
CA ARG A 42 15.50 -13.58 0.58
C ARG A 42 14.68 -13.49 1.87
N GLU A 43 15.09 -12.62 2.79
CA GLU A 43 14.44 -12.45 4.11
C GLU A 43 13.00 -11.94 3.97
N TYR A 44 12.76 -11.03 3.02
CA TYR A 44 11.41 -10.50 2.78
C TYR A 44 10.52 -11.51 2.03
N ALA A 45 11.09 -12.31 1.11
CA ALA A 45 10.36 -13.41 0.46
C ALA A 45 9.91 -14.44 1.50
N GLU A 46 10.80 -14.86 2.41
CA GLU A 46 10.49 -15.76 3.52
C GLU A 46 9.38 -15.18 4.43
N PHE A 47 9.52 -13.92 4.84
CA PHE A 47 8.52 -13.24 5.67
C PHE A 47 7.14 -13.15 5.00
N SER A 48 7.10 -12.95 3.68
CA SER A 48 5.87 -12.83 2.89
C SER A 48 5.28 -14.17 2.47
N GLY A 49 5.98 -15.29 2.74
CA GLY A 49 5.54 -16.64 2.36
C GLY A 49 5.59 -16.92 0.86
N VAL A 50 6.47 -16.20 0.11
CA VAL A 50 6.67 -16.36 -1.34
C VAL A 50 8.07 -16.88 -1.66
N ASN A 51 8.28 -17.36 -2.90
CA ASN A 51 9.59 -17.88 -3.30
C ASN A 51 10.56 -16.76 -3.73
N HIS A 52 10.04 -15.67 -4.27
CA HIS A 52 10.85 -14.64 -4.91
C HIS A 52 10.43 -13.23 -4.46
N CYS A 53 11.44 -12.41 -4.19
CA CYS A 53 11.33 -10.98 -4.00
C CYS A 53 12.36 -10.30 -4.89
N VAL A 54 11.96 -9.25 -5.60
CA VAL A 54 12.85 -8.41 -6.41
C VAL A 54 12.75 -6.98 -5.91
N GLY A 55 13.83 -6.50 -5.28
CA GLY A 55 13.94 -5.14 -4.78
C GLY A 55 14.07 -4.12 -5.92
N VAL A 56 13.26 -3.05 -5.85
CA VAL A 56 13.19 -2.00 -6.87
C VAL A 56 13.21 -0.61 -6.23
N ALA A 57 13.25 0.45 -7.05
CA ALA A 57 13.48 1.81 -6.58
C ALA A 57 12.34 2.39 -5.73
N ASN A 58 11.09 2.03 -5.99
CA ASN A 58 9.91 2.52 -5.28
C ASN A 58 8.67 1.66 -5.59
N GLY A 59 7.55 1.94 -4.88
CA GLY A 59 6.31 1.19 -5.06
C GLY A 59 5.61 1.41 -6.41
N THR A 60 5.71 2.60 -6.99
CA THR A 60 5.12 2.89 -8.30
C THR A 60 5.82 2.10 -9.40
N ASP A 61 7.15 2.05 -9.35
CA ASP A 61 7.95 1.22 -10.26
C ASP A 61 7.67 -0.28 -10.03
N ALA A 62 7.44 -0.71 -8.79
CA ALA A 62 7.07 -2.10 -8.49
C ALA A 62 5.76 -2.49 -9.19
N LEU A 63 4.74 -1.62 -9.15
CA LEU A 63 3.47 -1.82 -9.86
C LEU A 63 3.66 -1.86 -11.38
N GLU A 64 4.40 -0.89 -11.95
CA GLU A 64 4.70 -0.87 -13.39
C GLU A 64 5.44 -2.13 -13.82
N LEU A 65 6.46 -2.55 -13.07
CA LEU A 65 7.25 -3.73 -13.36
C LEU A 65 6.42 -5.01 -13.27
N ALA A 66 5.54 -5.13 -12.27
CA ALA A 66 4.63 -6.25 -12.15
C ALA A 66 3.65 -6.34 -13.34
N LEU A 67 3.07 -5.20 -13.75
CA LEU A 67 2.19 -5.13 -14.93
C LEU A 67 2.95 -5.52 -16.22
N ARG A 68 4.16 -5.01 -16.43
CA ARG A 68 5.00 -5.40 -17.58
C ARG A 68 5.38 -6.87 -17.57
N ALA A 69 5.70 -7.41 -16.40
CA ALA A 69 6.10 -8.82 -16.25
C ALA A 69 4.95 -9.78 -16.60
N VAL A 70 3.70 -9.42 -16.29
CA VAL A 70 2.52 -10.21 -16.70
C VAL A 70 2.07 -9.92 -18.14
N GLY A 71 2.80 -9.08 -18.88
CA GLY A 71 2.59 -8.85 -20.32
C GLY A 71 1.57 -7.76 -20.65
N ILE A 72 1.22 -6.87 -19.73
CA ILE A 72 0.35 -5.71 -20.01
C ILE A 72 1.06 -4.75 -20.97
N LYS A 73 0.32 -4.27 -21.97
CA LYS A 73 0.84 -3.43 -23.06
C LYS A 73 -0.18 -2.39 -23.52
N PRO A 74 0.23 -1.43 -24.35
CA PRO A 74 -0.69 -0.43 -24.94
C PRO A 74 -1.89 -1.09 -25.64
N GLY A 75 -3.10 -0.59 -25.32
CA GLY A 75 -4.38 -1.09 -25.84
C GLY A 75 -5.07 -2.10 -24.94
N ASP A 76 -4.41 -2.62 -23.93
CA ASP A 76 -5.02 -3.42 -22.85
C ASP A 76 -5.78 -2.52 -21.88
N GLU A 77 -6.75 -3.10 -21.17
CA GLU A 77 -7.49 -2.44 -20.09
C GLU A 77 -7.14 -3.10 -18.75
N VAL A 78 -6.96 -2.27 -17.73
CA VAL A 78 -6.66 -2.70 -16.35
C VAL A 78 -7.69 -2.10 -15.40
N ILE A 79 -8.37 -2.96 -14.66
CA ILE A 79 -9.41 -2.58 -13.69
C ILE A 79 -8.75 -2.31 -12.33
N LEU A 80 -9.13 -1.21 -11.66
CA LEU A 80 -8.67 -0.85 -10.32
C LEU A 80 -9.72 -0.02 -9.56
N PRO A 81 -9.67 0.03 -8.20
CA PRO A 81 -10.64 0.79 -7.40
C PRO A 81 -10.38 2.30 -7.50
N ALA A 82 -11.47 3.07 -7.57
CA ALA A 82 -11.41 4.54 -7.73
C ALA A 82 -10.85 5.28 -6.50
N ASN A 83 -10.86 4.67 -5.30
CA ASN A 83 -10.41 5.25 -4.04
C ASN A 83 -8.94 4.94 -3.69
N THR A 84 -8.18 4.34 -4.60
CA THR A 84 -6.75 4.04 -4.36
C THR A 84 -5.88 5.30 -4.36
N PHE A 85 -4.61 5.14 -3.94
CA PHE A 85 -3.57 6.14 -4.18
C PHE A 85 -3.28 6.24 -5.68
N ILE A 86 -2.92 7.42 -6.14
CA ILE A 86 -2.73 7.71 -7.57
C ILE A 86 -1.71 6.79 -8.25
N ALA A 87 -0.70 6.30 -7.52
CA ALA A 87 0.36 5.44 -8.05
C ALA A 87 -0.16 4.17 -8.74
N THR A 88 -1.28 3.60 -8.27
CA THR A 88 -1.90 2.43 -8.90
C THR A 88 -2.36 2.75 -10.33
N ALA A 89 -3.02 3.89 -10.53
CA ALA A 89 -3.46 4.34 -11.84
C ALA A 89 -2.29 4.85 -12.71
N GLU A 90 -1.30 5.52 -12.10
CA GLU A 90 -0.07 5.95 -12.78
C GLU A 90 0.70 4.78 -13.38
N ALA A 91 0.84 3.68 -12.64
CA ALA A 91 1.53 2.49 -13.13
C ALA A 91 0.85 1.89 -14.36
N VAL A 92 -0.49 1.87 -14.39
CA VAL A 92 -1.28 1.44 -15.56
C VAL A 92 -1.06 2.39 -16.74
N ALA A 93 -1.10 3.70 -16.51
CA ALA A 93 -0.87 4.70 -17.56
C ALA A 93 0.57 4.61 -18.11
N ARG A 94 1.57 4.35 -17.26
CA ARG A 94 2.99 4.23 -17.66
C ARG A 94 3.28 3.00 -18.52
N VAL A 95 2.53 1.92 -18.39
CA VAL A 95 2.61 0.77 -19.32
C VAL A 95 1.82 1.00 -20.61
N GLY A 96 1.11 2.12 -20.74
CA GLY A 96 0.30 2.49 -21.90
C GLY A 96 -1.06 1.79 -21.96
N ALA A 97 -1.48 1.13 -20.90
CA ALA A 97 -2.80 0.51 -20.78
C ALA A 97 -3.87 1.53 -20.36
N ALA A 98 -5.12 1.24 -20.68
CA ALA A 98 -6.26 2.03 -20.28
C ALA A 98 -6.67 1.69 -18.83
N VAL A 99 -6.88 2.72 -18.02
CA VAL A 99 -7.41 2.60 -16.66
C VAL A 99 -8.94 2.44 -16.74
N VAL A 100 -9.45 1.36 -16.15
CA VAL A 100 -10.88 1.13 -15.93
C VAL A 100 -11.14 1.20 -14.43
N LEU A 101 -11.90 2.19 -13.99
CA LEU A 101 -12.21 2.37 -12.57
C LEU A 101 -13.48 1.62 -12.19
N VAL A 102 -13.48 1.10 -10.97
CA VAL A 102 -14.67 0.55 -10.30
C VAL A 102 -14.80 1.15 -8.90
N ASP A 103 -15.99 1.08 -8.32
CA ASP A 103 -16.20 1.58 -6.97
C ASP A 103 -15.57 0.67 -5.92
N CYS A 104 -15.55 1.10 -4.68
CA CYS A 104 -15.11 0.33 -3.54
C CYS A 104 -16.32 -0.13 -2.68
N ASP A 105 -16.09 -1.14 -1.87
CA ASP A 105 -17.01 -1.52 -0.81
C ASP A 105 -17.11 -0.36 0.22
N PRO A 106 -18.33 0.09 0.56
CA PRO A 106 -18.53 1.28 1.40
C PRO A 106 -18.13 1.09 2.86
N VAL A 107 -17.87 -0.14 3.29
CA VAL A 107 -17.55 -0.48 4.70
C VAL A 107 -16.06 -0.71 4.87
N THR A 108 -15.46 -1.47 3.97
CA THR A 108 -14.05 -1.88 4.05
C THR A 108 -13.10 -1.03 3.20
N TYR A 109 -13.64 -0.27 2.24
CA TYR A 109 -12.91 0.53 1.23
C TYR A 109 -12.07 -0.30 0.26
N LEU A 110 -12.16 -1.62 0.32
CA LEU A 110 -11.52 -2.52 -0.62
C LEU A 110 -12.29 -2.50 -1.96
N ILE A 111 -11.66 -3.00 -3.02
CA ILE A 111 -12.31 -3.07 -4.33
C ILE A 111 -13.66 -3.80 -4.24
N ASP A 112 -14.71 -3.25 -4.85
CA ASP A 112 -15.97 -3.96 -5.04
C ASP A 112 -15.75 -5.09 -6.06
N VAL A 113 -15.77 -6.33 -5.57
CA VAL A 113 -15.48 -7.52 -6.38
C VAL A 113 -16.51 -7.72 -7.48
N ASP A 114 -17.79 -7.49 -7.16
CA ASP A 114 -18.88 -7.74 -8.11
C ASP A 114 -18.85 -6.68 -9.21
N ALA A 115 -18.58 -5.41 -8.86
CA ALA A 115 -18.35 -4.34 -9.84
C ALA A 115 -17.10 -4.61 -10.70
N ALA A 116 -16.01 -5.11 -10.10
CA ALA A 116 -14.80 -5.43 -10.84
C ALA A 116 -15.01 -6.58 -11.83
N LEU A 117 -15.72 -7.63 -11.44
CA LEU A 117 -16.06 -8.75 -12.34
C LEU A 117 -17.03 -8.33 -13.44
N ALA A 118 -18.00 -7.46 -13.14
CA ALA A 118 -18.95 -6.93 -14.13
C ALA A 118 -18.27 -6.00 -15.16
N ALA A 119 -17.16 -5.35 -14.80
CA ALA A 119 -16.40 -4.48 -15.68
C ALA A 119 -15.44 -5.22 -16.64
N VAL A 120 -15.30 -6.56 -16.50
CA VAL A 120 -14.44 -7.36 -17.38
C VAL A 120 -14.97 -7.37 -18.80
N GLY A 121 -14.17 -6.84 -19.72
CA GLY A 121 -14.47 -6.77 -21.16
C GLY A 121 -13.43 -7.48 -22.03
N PRO A 122 -13.61 -7.48 -23.34
CA PRO A 122 -12.71 -8.21 -24.26
C PRO A 122 -11.27 -7.67 -24.30
N LYS A 123 -11.06 -6.43 -23.85
CA LYS A 123 -9.72 -5.81 -23.73
C LYS A 123 -9.12 -5.91 -22.34
N THR A 124 -9.89 -6.31 -21.34
CA THR A 124 -9.41 -6.45 -19.97
C THR A 124 -8.33 -7.53 -19.90
N ARG A 125 -7.17 -7.19 -19.34
CA ARG A 125 -6.04 -8.11 -19.17
C ARG A 125 -5.61 -8.27 -17.72
N ALA A 126 -5.88 -7.26 -16.88
CA ALA A 126 -5.59 -7.36 -15.46
C ALA A 126 -6.66 -6.67 -14.59
N ILE A 127 -6.74 -7.13 -13.33
CA ILE A 127 -7.36 -6.39 -12.22
C ILE A 127 -6.26 -6.10 -11.20
N VAL A 128 -6.22 -4.87 -10.68
CA VAL A 128 -5.31 -4.47 -9.60
C VAL A 128 -6.11 -4.20 -8.34
N PRO A 129 -6.40 -5.22 -7.51
CA PRO A 129 -6.95 -5.00 -6.18
C PRO A 129 -5.91 -4.31 -5.31
N VAL A 130 -6.35 -3.35 -4.49
CA VAL A 130 -5.48 -2.62 -3.55
C VAL A 130 -5.78 -3.08 -2.13
N HIS A 131 -4.75 -3.51 -1.41
CA HIS A 131 -4.82 -3.92 -0.01
C HIS A 131 -4.78 -2.69 0.90
N LEU A 132 -5.86 -1.90 0.81
CA LEU A 132 -5.91 -0.56 1.36
C LEU A 132 -5.93 -0.57 2.90
N TYR A 133 -5.22 0.38 3.51
CA TYR A 133 -5.11 0.63 4.95
C TYR A 133 -4.50 -0.51 5.78
N GLY A 134 -4.15 -1.65 5.17
CA GLY A 134 -3.46 -2.74 5.85
C GLY A 134 -4.24 -4.04 5.99
N GLN A 135 -5.33 -4.22 5.24
CA GLN A 135 -6.03 -5.49 5.08
C GLN A 135 -6.08 -5.91 3.62
N LEU A 136 -6.17 -7.21 3.36
CA LEU A 136 -6.18 -7.77 2.02
C LEU A 136 -7.57 -7.65 1.38
N ALA A 137 -7.61 -7.24 0.13
CA ALA A 137 -8.79 -7.36 -0.72
C ALA A 137 -9.17 -8.85 -0.91
N PRO A 138 -10.43 -9.17 -1.16
CA PRO A 138 -10.89 -10.57 -1.32
C PRO A 138 -10.45 -11.16 -2.69
N VAL A 139 -9.14 -11.36 -2.84
CA VAL A 139 -8.48 -11.84 -4.08
C VAL A 139 -8.98 -13.22 -4.48
N GLU A 140 -9.31 -14.08 -3.51
CA GLU A 140 -9.88 -15.41 -3.75
C GLU A 140 -11.22 -15.32 -4.49
N ARG A 141 -12.04 -14.31 -4.21
CA ARG A 141 -13.30 -14.08 -4.93
C ARG A 141 -13.06 -13.60 -6.35
N LEU A 142 -12.12 -12.67 -6.54
CA LEU A 142 -11.71 -12.21 -7.88
C LEU A 142 -11.19 -13.39 -8.70
N ARG A 143 -10.30 -14.21 -8.14
CA ARG A 143 -9.73 -15.37 -8.82
C ARG A 143 -10.80 -16.38 -9.25
N ALA A 144 -11.76 -16.67 -8.37
CA ALA A 144 -12.88 -17.56 -8.68
C ALA A 144 -13.73 -17.01 -9.84
N GLY A 145 -14.05 -15.71 -9.82
CA GLY A 145 -14.85 -15.06 -10.87
C GLY A 145 -14.12 -14.91 -12.21
N LEU A 146 -12.79 -14.86 -12.20
CA LEU A 146 -11.95 -14.74 -13.40
C LEU A 146 -11.54 -16.09 -14.02
N ALA A 147 -11.94 -17.22 -13.44
CA ALA A 147 -11.56 -18.54 -13.94
C ALA A 147 -11.90 -18.70 -15.43
N GLY A 148 -10.91 -19.06 -16.24
CA GLY A 148 -11.06 -19.28 -17.69
C GLY A 148 -11.09 -18.01 -18.54
N THR A 149 -11.00 -16.81 -17.99
CA THR A 149 -11.02 -15.54 -18.75
C THR A 149 -9.65 -15.15 -19.32
N GLY A 150 -8.57 -15.61 -18.70
CA GLY A 150 -7.20 -15.18 -19.00
C GLY A 150 -6.83 -13.80 -18.42
N VAL A 151 -7.72 -13.17 -17.64
CA VAL A 151 -7.43 -11.91 -16.92
C VAL A 151 -6.59 -12.26 -15.69
N VAL A 152 -5.47 -11.53 -15.49
CA VAL A 152 -4.55 -11.75 -14.38
C VAL A 152 -4.84 -10.79 -13.21
N ILE A 153 -4.42 -11.17 -12.02
CA ILE A 153 -4.48 -10.30 -10.83
C ILE A 153 -3.06 -9.85 -10.52
N VAL A 154 -2.87 -8.52 -10.40
CA VAL A 154 -1.64 -7.89 -9.90
C VAL A 154 -2.00 -7.16 -8.62
N GLU A 155 -1.51 -7.62 -7.49
CA GLU A 155 -1.89 -7.09 -6.18
C GLU A 155 -1.09 -5.83 -5.83
N ASP A 156 -1.77 -4.72 -5.52
CA ASP A 156 -1.13 -3.55 -4.90
C ASP A 156 -1.06 -3.76 -3.38
N ALA A 157 0.12 -4.18 -2.93
CA ALA A 157 0.44 -4.51 -1.55
C ALA A 157 1.21 -3.39 -0.82
N ALA A 158 1.14 -2.15 -1.31
CA ALA A 158 1.89 -1.02 -0.76
C ALA A 158 1.54 -0.68 0.69
N GLN A 159 0.43 -1.18 1.24
CA GLN A 159 -0.04 -0.85 2.59
C GLN A 159 -0.27 -2.07 3.49
N CYS A 160 0.17 -3.26 3.11
CA CYS A 160 -0.24 -4.50 3.81
C CYS A 160 0.92 -5.43 4.20
N GLN A 161 2.15 -4.90 4.42
CA GLN A 161 3.31 -5.74 4.74
C GLN A 161 3.06 -6.60 5.98
N GLY A 162 2.93 -7.91 5.79
CA GLY A 162 2.65 -8.91 6.82
C GLY A 162 1.16 -9.14 7.14
N ALA A 163 0.25 -8.52 6.38
CA ALA A 163 -1.17 -8.88 6.44
C ALA A 163 -1.42 -10.22 5.77
N THR A 164 -2.41 -10.96 6.27
CA THR A 164 -2.88 -12.20 5.65
C THR A 164 -4.40 -12.21 5.56
N ARG A 165 -4.92 -12.96 4.60
CA ARG A 165 -6.33 -13.29 4.50
C ARG A 165 -6.49 -14.81 4.40
N PHE A 166 -7.24 -15.40 5.34
CA PHE A 166 -7.30 -16.85 5.53
C PHE A 166 -5.92 -17.52 5.62
N GLY A 167 -4.94 -16.80 6.22
CA GLY A 167 -3.56 -17.26 6.35
C GLY A 167 -2.69 -17.10 5.09
N VAL A 168 -3.21 -16.52 4.00
CA VAL A 168 -2.48 -16.30 2.75
C VAL A 168 -2.08 -14.84 2.63
N GLY A 169 -0.80 -14.56 2.36
CA GLY A 169 -0.25 -13.22 2.13
C GLY A 169 -0.39 -12.75 0.68
N ALA A 170 -0.14 -11.47 0.44
CA ALA A 170 -0.12 -10.91 -0.92
C ALA A 170 1.01 -11.52 -1.76
N GLY A 171 0.72 -11.81 -3.04
CA GLY A 171 1.66 -12.37 -4.01
C GLY A 171 1.88 -13.89 -3.90
N VAL A 172 1.37 -14.55 -2.86
CA VAL A 172 1.56 -16.01 -2.65
C VAL A 172 0.98 -16.83 -3.79
N GLU A 173 -0.16 -16.42 -4.32
CA GLU A 173 -0.84 -17.11 -5.39
C GLU A 173 -0.77 -16.37 -6.74
N GLY A 174 0.16 -15.42 -6.88
CA GLY A 174 0.32 -14.60 -8.07
C GLY A 174 1.52 -13.67 -7.99
N ILE A 175 1.28 -12.39 -8.21
CA ILE A 175 2.29 -11.33 -8.16
C ILE A 175 1.74 -10.12 -7.39
N ALA A 176 2.55 -9.56 -6.50
CA ALA A 176 2.22 -8.35 -5.76
C ALA A 176 3.36 -7.33 -5.80
N ALA A 177 2.99 -6.06 -5.86
CA ALA A 177 3.91 -4.94 -5.78
C ALA A 177 3.77 -4.24 -4.43
N THR A 178 4.89 -3.98 -3.75
CA THR A 178 4.89 -3.31 -2.45
C THR A 178 5.77 -2.07 -2.43
N SER A 179 5.49 -1.17 -1.51
CA SER A 179 6.23 0.07 -1.28
C SER A 179 6.88 0.03 0.09
N PHE A 180 8.12 0.50 0.15
CA PHE A 180 8.84 0.74 1.40
C PHE A 180 9.10 2.23 1.63
N TYR A 181 8.21 3.11 1.12
CA TYR A 181 8.22 4.53 1.49
C TYR A 181 8.30 4.67 3.02
N PRO A 182 9.03 5.64 3.58
CA PRO A 182 9.34 5.70 5.02
C PRO A 182 8.16 5.54 5.97
N GLY A 183 6.98 6.03 5.60
CA GLY A 183 5.76 5.91 6.39
C GLY A 183 5.07 4.55 6.36
N LYS A 184 5.51 3.59 5.53
CA LYS A 184 4.93 2.23 5.46
C LYS A 184 5.27 1.41 6.70
N ASN A 185 4.51 0.34 6.94
CA ASN A 185 4.74 -0.55 8.09
C ASN A 185 6.17 -1.09 8.11
N LEU A 186 6.70 -1.42 6.93
CA LEU A 186 8.12 -1.61 6.68
C LEU A 186 8.60 -0.47 5.79
N GLY A 187 9.24 0.55 6.36
CA GLY A 187 9.69 1.75 5.65
C GLY A 187 11.21 1.89 5.62
N ALA A 188 11.77 2.19 4.44
CA ALA A 188 13.17 2.55 4.24
C ALA A 188 13.48 3.96 4.79
N TYR A 189 14.70 4.46 4.58
CA TYR A 189 15.08 5.86 4.87
C TYR A 189 15.16 6.70 3.58
N GLY A 190 14.31 6.38 2.65
CA GLY A 190 14.14 7.00 1.34
C GLY A 190 13.14 6.18 0.55
N ASP A 191 13.16 6.30 -0.78
CA ASP A 191 12.32 5.48 -1.62
C ASP A 191 12.87 4.05 -1.73
N ALA A 192 11.97 3.08 -1.73
CA ALA A 192 12.21 1.68 -1.98
C ALA A 192 10.88 0.96 -2.27
N GLY A 193 10.97 -0.17 -2.95
CA GLY A 193 9.85 -1.05 -3.22
C GLY A 193 10.31 -2.47 -3.55
N ALA A 194 9.39 -3.37 -3.73
CA ALA A 194 9.67 -4.70 -4.24
C ALA A 194 8.47 -5.29 -4.99
N VAL A 195 8.76 -6.24 -5.86
CA VAL A 195 7.78 -7.17 -6.41
C VAL A 195 8.00 -8.52 -5.77
N VAL A 196 6.92 -9.16 -5.30
CA VAL A 196 6.95 -10.49 -4.69
C VAL A 196 6.05 -11.45 -5.48
N THR A 197 6.50 -12.69 -5.63
CA THR A 197 5.76 -13.72 -6.38
C THR A 197 6.26 -15.12 -6.03
N ALA A 198 5.42 -16.13 -6.23
CA ALA A 198 5.83 -17.54 -6.19
C ALA A 198 6.40 -18.03 -7.54
N ASP A 199 6.19 -17.28 -8.64
CA ASP A 199 6.57 -17.65 -10.01
C ASP A 199 7.96 -17.11 -10.36
N GLU A 200 8.92 -18.01 -10.61
CA GLU A 200 10.29 -17.68 -10.99
C GLU A 200 10.36 -16.89 -12.32
N ALA A 201 9.53 -17.23 -13.30
CA ALA A 201 9.53 -16.56 -14.59
C ALA A 201 9.12 -15.08 -14.47
N LEU A 202 8.12 -14.79 -13.62
CA LEU A 202 7.73 -13.40 -13.31
C LEU A 202 8.84 -12.66 -12.56
N ALA A 203 9.49 -13.29 -11.58
CA ALA A 203 10.62 -12.69 -10.86
C ALA A 203 11.80 -12.37 -11.80
N VAL A 204 12.14 -13.28 -12.71
CA VAL A 204 13.17 -13.07 -13.73
C VAL A 204 12.79 -11.94 -14.68
N ALA A 205 11.54 -11.87 -15.13
CA ALA A 205 11.04 -10.78 -15.99
C ALA A 205 11.17 -9.41 -15.30
N VAL A 206 10.71 -9.30 -14.04
CA VAL A 206 10.84 -8.07 -13.22
C VAL A 206 12.31 -7.67 -13.10
N ARG A 207 13.20 -8.59 -12.73
CA ARG A 207 14.63 -8.34 -12.56
C ARG A 207 15.29 -7.89 -13.86
N THR A 208 14.91 -8.49 -14.98
CA THR A 208 15.41 -8.13 -16.31
C THR A 208 15.01 -6.72 -16.67
N ILE A 209 13.70 -6.38 -16.57
CA ILE A 209 13.18 -5.06 -16.95
C ILE A 209 13.77 -3.96 -16.04
N SER A 210 13.85 -4.20 -14.72
CA SER A 210 14.36 -3.24 -13.73
C SER A 210 15.87 -2.99 -13.84
N SER A 211 16.59 -3.84 -14.57
CA SER A 211 18.03 -3.76 -14.81
C SER A 211 18.36 -3.42 -16.26
N HIS A 212 17.70 -2.40 -16.82
CA HIS A 212 17.91 -1.95 -18.21
C HIS A 212 17.62 -3.03 -19.27
N GLY A 213 16.76 -4.00 -18.95
CA GLY A 213 16.34 -5.03 -19.91
C GLY A 213 17.29 -6.19 -20.10
N GLY A 214 18.26 -6.42 -19.19
CA GLY A 214 19.19 -7.52 -19.28
C GLY A 214 19.83 -7.91 -17.96
N LEU A 215 20.15 -9.19 -17.79
CA LEU A 215 20.84 -9.74 -16.61
C LEU A 215 22.34 -9.90 -16.80
N THR A 216 22.80 -9.91 -18.04
CA THR A 216 24.23 -9.94 -18.38
C THR A 216 24.71 -8.54 -18.72
N LYS A 217 25.84 -8.13 -18.17
CA LYS A 217 26.41 -6.79 -18.38
C LYS A 217 26.53 -6.47 -19.87
N TYR A 218 25.92 -5.34 -20.29
CA TYR A 218 25.88 -4.84 -21.67
C TYR A 218 25.11 -5.70 -22.68
N VAL A 219 24.35 -6.71 -22.21
CA VAL A 219 23.41 -7.47 -23.04
C VAL A 219 21.99 -7.09 -22.59
N HIS A 220 21.18 -6.59 -23.51
CA HIS A 220 19.84 -6.09 -23.25
C HIS A 220 18.83 -6.82 -24.15
N ASP A 221 18.06 -7.72 -23.57
CA ASP A 221 17.12 -8.60 -24.30
C ASP A 221 15.78 -7.90 -24.59
N VAL A 222 15.40 -6.93 -23.73
CA VAL A 222 14.17 -6.13 -23.85
C VAL A 222 14.45 -4.68 -23.49
N VAL A 223 13.51 -3.79 -23.84
CA VAL A 223 13.56 -2.41 -23.34
C VAL A 223 13.19 -2.40 -21.87
N GLY A 224 14.13 -2.04 -21.03
CA GLY A 224 13.99 -1.89 -19.59
C GLY A 224 14.31 -0.47 -19.13
N PHE A 225 14.38 -0.29 -17.81
CA PHE A 225 14.76 0.97 -17.19
C PHE A 225 15.54 0.73 -15.90
N ASN A 226 16.05 1.79 -15.29
CA ASN A 226 16.79 1.70 -14.05
C ASN A 226 15.80 1.78 -12.86
N SER A 227 15.50 0.65 -12.24
CA SER A 227 14.72 0.59 -11.01
C SER A 227 15.27 -0.51 -10.10
N ARG A 228 16.15 -0.13 -9.19
CA ARG A 228 16.86 -1.05 -8.29
C ARG A 228 16.72 -0.61 -6.85
N LEU A 229 16.73 -1.56 -5.92
CA LEU A 229 16.86 -1.27 -4.51
C LEU A 229 18.31 -0.91 -4.18
N ASP A 230 18.54 0.24 -3.54
CA ASP A 230 19.86 0.65 -3.07
C ASP A 230 20.29 -0.19 -1.85
N ALA A 231 21.58 -0.52 -1.79
CA ALA A 231 22.13 -1.32 -0.69
C ALA A 231 21.96 -0.64 0.69
N LEU A 232 22.02 0.69 0.77
CA LEU A 232 21.76 1.44 1.99
C LEU A 232 20.31 1.24 2.48
N GLN A 233 19.33 1.26 1.56
CA GLN A 233 17.94 1.02 1.91
C GLN A 233 17.71 -0.45 2.32
N ALA A 234 18.38 -1.40 1.67
CA ALA A 234 18.33 -2.81 2.04
C ALA A 234 18.80 -3.05 3.49
N VAL A 235 19.87 -2.38 3.94
CA VAL A 235 20.33 -2.43 5.35
C VAL A 235 19.23 -1.98 6.30
N VAL A 236 18.57 -0.83 6.02
CA VAL A 236 17.49 -0.31 6.85
C VAL A 236 16.31 -1.26 6.90
N LEU A 237 15.91 -1.78 5.74
CA LEU A 237 14.78 -2.70 5.62
C LEU A 237 15.04 -4.02 6.35
N ARG A 238 16.24 -4.59 6.25
CA ARG A 238 16.65 -5.80 6.97
C ARG A 238 16.57 -5.61 8.49
N ALA A 239 17.13 -4.51 9.02
CA ALA A 239 17.07 -4.20 10.43
C ALA A 239 15.62 -4.08 10.92
N LYS A 240 14.76 -3.35 10.19
CA LYS A 240 13.35 -3.16 10.53
C LYS A 240 12.50 -4.42 10.34
N LEU A 241 12.83 -5.28 9.38
CA LEU A 241 12.10 -6.52 9.12
C LEU A 241 12.09 -7.43 10.33
N THR A 242 13.19 -7.46 11.11
CA THR A 242 13.27 -8.23 12.36
C THR A 242 12.26 -7.76 13.43
N ARG A 243 11.73 -6.54 13.30
CA ARG A 243 10.76 -5.93 14.21
C ARG A 243 9.33 -5.96 13.68
N LEU A 244 9.14 -6.16 12.37
CA LEU A 244 7.86 -5.94 11.70
C LEU A 244 6.70 -6.75 12.29
N ALA A 245 6.90 -8.01 12.62
CA ALA A 245 5.87 -8.86 13.24
C ALA A 245 5.39 -8.28 14.58
N ALA A 246 6.34 -7.87 15.45
CA ALA A 246 6.04 -7.26 16.74
C ALA A 246 5.36 -5.87 16.55
N TRP A 247 5.82 -5.07 15.58
CA TRP A 247 5.21 -3.78 15.27
C TRP A 247 3.78 -3.92 14.74
N ASN A 248 3.51 -4.90 13.89
CA ASN A 248 2.16 -5.19 13.42
C ASN A 248 1.25 -5.67 14.57
N ALA A 249 1.76 -6.48 15.50
CA ALA A 249 1.02 -6.86 16.70
C ALA A 249 0.71 -5.63 17.59
N ALA A 250 1.66 -4.73 17.79
CA ALA A 250 1.45 -3.48 18.52
C ALA A 250 0.41 -2.57 17.85
N ARG A 251 0.42 -2.46 16.50
CA ARG A 251 -0.61 -1.74 15.74
C ARG A 251 -2.00 -2.35 15.93
N ARG A 252 -2.13 -3.70 15.93
CA ARG A 252 -3.40 -4.38 16.21
C ARG A 252 -3.91 -4.06 17.62
N ALA A 253 -3.03 -4.11 18.61
CA ALA A 253 -3.40 -3.76 19.99
C ALA A 253 -3.84 -2.29 20.11
N ALA A 254 -3.13 -1.38 19.47
CA ALA A 254 -3.49 0.04 19.45
C ALA A 254 -4.82 0.29 18.72
N ALA A 255 -5.09 -0.40 17.61
CA ALA A 255 -6.36 -0.31 16.90
C ALA A 255 -7.53 -0.81 17.76
N ALA A 256 -7.38 -1.97 18.41
CA ALA A 256 -8.40 -2.49 19.33
C ALA A 256 -8.70 -1.51 20.46
N ARG A 257 -7.65 -0.86 21.03
CA ARG A 257 -7.85 0.18 22.05
C ARG A 257 -8.59 1.41 21.49
N TYR A 258 -8.33 1.84 20.25
CA TYR A 258 -9.13 2.89 19.63
C TYR A 258 -10.59 2.49 19.45
N ASP A 259 -10.87 1.23 19.09
CA ASP A 259 -12.25 0.74 18.98
C ASP A 259 -13.01 0.82 20.32
N GLU A 260 -12.33 0.55 21.44
CA GLU A 260 -12.89 0.73 22.79
C GLU A 260 -13.09 2.21 23.13
N LEU A 261 -12.08 3.05 22.93
CA LEU A 261 -12.10 4.48 23.26
C LEU A 261 -13.10 5.29 22.43
N LEU A 262 -13.40 4.83 21.22
CA LEU A 262 -14.34 5.47 20.28
C LEU A 262 -15.74 4.87 20.33
N ALA A 263 -16.03 3.93 21.24
CA ALA A 263 -17.31 3.23 21.28
C ALA A 263 -18.52 4.17 21.50
N ASP A 264 -18.31 5.26 22.24
CA ASP A 264 -19.31 6.28 22.56
C ASP A 264 -19.10 7.60 21.78
N VAL A 265 -18.18 7.61 20.80
CA VAL A 265 -17.94 8.74 19.90
C VAL A 265 -18.72 8.51 18.61
N GLU A 266 -19.50 9.49 18.18
CA GLU A 266 -20.31 9.41 16.97
C GLU A 266 -19.47 9.53 15.69
N VAL A 267 -18.55 8.57 15.48
CA VAL A 267 -17.77 8.38 14.26
C VAL A 267 -17.95 6.96 13.75
N THR A 268 -17.90 6.76 12.44
CA THR A 268 -17.85 5.40 11.90
C THR A 268 -16.44 4.88 12.03
N ARG A 269 -16.26 3.79 12.79
CA ARG A 269 -14.95 3.13 12.97
C ARG A 269 -14.64 2.22 11.80
N PRO A 270 -13.35 1.96 11.50
CA PRO A 270 -12.96 1.02 10.46
C PRO A 270 -13.39 -0.41 10.79
N VAL A 271 -13.61 -1.22 9.76
CA VAL A 271 -14.02 -2.62 9.87
C VAL A 271 -12.95 -3.52 9.25
N THR A 272 -12.60 -4.60 9.94
CA THR A 272 -11.79 -5.66 9.36
C THR A 272 -12.69 -6.67 8.67
N LEU A 273 -12.46 -6.94 7.38
CA LEU A 273 -13.18 -7.95 6.62
C LEU A 273 -12.84 -9.35 7.15
N ASP A 274 -13.83 -10.20 7.32
CA ASP A 274 -13.65 -11.58 7.80
C ASP A 274 -12.54 -12.32 7.05
N GLY A 275 -11.73 -13.07 7.80
CA GLY A 275 -10.58 -13.80 7.29
C GLY A 275 -9.29 -12.98 7.23
N ASN A 276 -9.34 -11.65 7.43
CA ASN A 276 -8.14 -10.81 7.44
C ASN A 276 -7.45 -10.75 8.81
N GLU A 277 -6.11 -10.88 8.79
CA GLU A 277 -5.22 -10.40 9.83
C GLU A 277 -4.72 -9.02 9.44
N HIS A 278 -5.42 -7.98 9.90
CA HIS A 278 -5.15 -6.58 9.56
C HIS A 278 -3.85 -6.08 10.21
N VAL A 279 -2.99 -5.38 9.47
CA VAL A 279 -1.74 -4.80 9.99
C VAL A 279 -1.84 -3.31 10.29
N TRP A 280 -3.01 -2.73 10.09
CA TRP A 280 -3.35 -1.35 10.49
C TRP A 280 -2.29 -0.34 10.06
N HIS A 281 -2.02 -0.29 8.74
CA HIS A 281 -1.19 0.76 8.18
C HIS A 281 -1.76 2.13 8.54
N LEU A 282 -3.07 2.28 8.41
CA LEU A 282 -3.82 3.47 8.81
C LEU A 282 -5.04 3.05 9.65
N TYR A 283 -5.40 3.88 10.64
CA TYR A 283 -6.68 3.81 11.35
C TYR A 283 -7.59 4.93 10.86
N VAL A 284 -8.53 4.60 10.00
CA VAL A 284 -9.35 5.56 9.24
C VAL A 284 -10.78 5.53 9.78
N VAL A 285 -11.20 6.64 10.41
CA VAL A 285 -12.59 6.85 10.83
C VAL A 285 -13.34 7.69 9.79
N ARG A 286 -14.67 7.73 9.85
CA ARG A 286 -15.50 8.62 9.03
C ARG A 286 -16.17 9.67 9.89
N GLU A 287 -16.07 10.91 9.45
CA GLU A 287 -16.78 12.10 9.95
C GLU A 287 -17.80 12.52 8.89
N ALA A 288 -19.00 11.95 8.99
CA ALA A 288 -20.06 12.29 8.06
C ALA A 288 -20.62 13.71 8.32
N SER A 289 -20.89 14.44 7.25
CA SER A 289 -21.61 15.71 7.26
C SER A 289 -23.07 15.50 6.85
N ALA A 290 -23.99 16.22 7.47
CA ALA A 290 -25.42 16.12 7.16
C ALA A 290 -25.76 16.53 5.71
N ASP A 291 -24.93 17.37 5.11
CA ASP A 291 -25.07 17.85 3.73
C ASP A 291 -24.24 17.05 2.69
N GLY A 292 -23.56 15.98 3.14
CA GLY A 292 -22.71 15.15 2.28
C GLY A 292 -21.43 15.85 1.79
N SER A 293 -21.04 16.99 2.43
CA SER A 293 -19.80 17.72 2.10
C SER A 293 -18.62 17.28 2.98
N SER A 294 -17.41 17.72 2.63
CA SER A 294 -16.21 17.50 3.47
C SER A 294 -16.09 18.50 4.63
N THR A 295 -16.99 19.46 4.76
CA THR A 295 -16.87 20.59 5.70
C THR A 295 -16.65 20.11 7.13
N ARG A 296 -17.46 19.17 7.60
CA ARG A 296 -17.35 18.60 8.96
C ARG A 296 -16.00 17.94 9.19
N ARG A 297 -15.56 17.05 8.28
CA ARG A 297 -14.27 16.37 8.35
C ARG A 297 -13.12 17.36 8.34
N ASP A 298 -13.16 18.38 7.48
CA ASP A 298 -12.09 19.37 7.33
C ASP A 298 -11.97 20.26 8.58
N GLU A 299 -13.09 20.64 9.21
CA GLU A 299 -13.10 21.36 10.49
C GLU A 299 -12.51 20.51 11.62
N VAL A 300 -12.89 19.24 11.74
CA VAL A 300 -12.35 18.31 12.74
C VAL A 300 -10.86 18.11 12.53
N LEU A 301 -10.41 17.90 11.28
CA LEU A 301 -8.99 17.78 10.92
C LEU A 301 -8.19 19.02 11.34
N ALA A 302 -8.68 20.22 11.04
CA ALA A 302 -8.03 21.46 11.40
C ALA A 302 -7.90 21.63 12.93
N LYS A 303 -8.97 21.34 13.69
CA LYS A 303 -8.96 21.40 15.16
C LYS A 303 -8.00 20.37 15.78
N LEU A 304 -7.96 19.12 15.25
CA LEU A 304 -7.01 18.09 15.70
C LEU A 304 -5.56 18.55 15.51
N ASN A 305 -5.23 19.02 14.31
CA ASN A 305 -3.87 19.51 14.02
C ASN A 305 -3.50 20.70 14.90
N ALA A 306 -4.43 21.64 15.15
CA ALA A 306 -4.24 22.77 16.07
C ALA A 306 -4.02 22.31 17.52
N ALA A 307 -4.66 21.21 17.94
CA ALA A 307 -4.46 20.59 19.26
C ALA A 307 -3.16 19.76 19.36
N GLY A 308 -2.33 19.73 18.32
CA GLY A 308 -1.08 18.98 18.29
C GLY A 308 -1.26 17.47 18.03
N VAL A 309 -2.38 17.06 17.45
CA VAL A 309 -2.64 15.70 16.96
C VAL A 309 -2.50 15.69 15.46
N GLY A 310 -1.47 15.01 14.95
CA GLY A 310 -1.20 14.88 13.51
C GLY A 310 -2.20 13.91 12.87
N ALA A 311 -3.32 14.45 12.33
CA ALA A 311 -4.31 13.70 11.56
C ALA A 311 -4.15 14.00 10.06
N GLY A 312 -4.73 13.15 9.20
CA GLY A 312 -4.62 13.27 7.75
C GLY A 312 -5.82 12.70 6.99
N ILE A 313 -5.76 12.74 5.66
CA ILE A 313 -6.80 12.22 4.76
C ILE A 313 -6.13 11.32 3.72
N HIS A 314 -6.62 10.08 3.59
CA HIS A 314 -6.08 9.08 2.66
C HIS A 314 -7.21 8.36 1.90
N TYR A 315 -7.76 8.93 0.76
CA TYR A 315 -7.25 10.13 0.08
C TYR A 315 -8.39 11.14 -0.16
N PRO A 316 -8.07 12.45 -0.33
CA PRO A 316 -9.11 13.48 -0.42
C PRO A 316 -9.87 13.51 -1.75
N TYR A 317 -9.36 12.85 -2.77
CA TYR A 317 -9.97 12.77 -4.10
C TYR A 317 -9.87 11.33 -4.63
N PRO A 318 -10.97 10.73 -5.11
CA PRO A 318 -10.88 9.51 -5.90
C PRO A 318 -10.24 9.81 -7.27
N ILE A 319 -9.66 8.79 -7.89
CA ILE A 319 -8.83 8.93 -9.10
C ILE A 319 -9.51 9.75 -10.20
N HIS A 320 -10.79 9.47 -10.50
CA HIS A 320 -11.53 10.13 -11.58
C HIS A 320 -11.83 11.63 -11.34
N LEU A 321 -11.71 12.09 -10.10
CA LEU A 321 -11.87 13.51 -9.76
C LEU A 321 -10.53 14.24 -9.65
N THR A 322 -9.42 13.57 -9.92
CA THR A 322 -8.11 14.22 -10.01
C THR A 322 -7.92 14.82 -11.41
N PRO A 323 -7.31 16.01 -11.54
CA PRO A 323 -7.03 16.60 -12.86
C PRO A 323 -6.18 15.70 -13.78
N ALA A 324 -5.28 14.89 -13.17
CA ALA A 324 -4.40 13.99 -13.92
C ALA A 324 -5.14 12.89 -14.70
N PHE A 325 -6.34 12.53 -14.27
CA PHE A 325 -7.16 11.46 -14.85
C PHE A 325 -8.53 11.96 -15.35
N ALA A 326 -8.68 13.27 -15.56
CA ALA A 326 -9.93 13.86 -16.08
C ALA A 326 -10.32 13.29 -17.46
N ASP A 327 -9.33 12.94 -18.28
CA ASP A 327 -9.52 12.39 -19.64
C ASP A 327 -10.12 10.97 -19.64
N LEU A 328 -10.24 10.30 -18.48
CA LEU A 328 -10.98 9.03 -18.39
C LEU A 328 -12.49 9.20 -18.66
N GLY A 329 -13.02 10.43 -18.58
CA GLY A 329 -14.40 10.74 -18.92
C GLY A 329 -15.45 10.35 -17.88
N TYR A 330 -15.05 9.93 -16.67
CA TYR A 330 -15.96 9.67 -15.56
C TYR A 330 -16.42 10.99 -14.91
N ALA A 331 -17.72 11.16 -14.76
CA ALA A 331 -18.28 12.32 -14.05
C ALA A 331 -18.34 12.11 -12.54
N LYS A 332 -18.50 13.20 -11.78
CA LYS A 332 -18.90 13.11 -10.38
C LYS A 332 -20.20 12.33 -10.25
N GLY A 333 -20.28 11.41 -9.31
CA GLY A 333 -21.37 10.45 -9.10
C GLY A 333 -21.14 9.10 -9.77
N SER A 334 -20.04 8.92 -10.53
CA SER A 334 -19.72 7.63 -11.16
C SER A 334 -19.34 6.54 -10.16
N PHE A 335 -18.70 6.91 -9.05
CA PHE A 335 -18.26 6.00 -7.99
C PHE A 335 -18.68 6.54 -6.62
N PRO A 336 -19.99 6.41 -6.27
CA PRO A 336 -20.56 7.07 -5.11
C PRO A 336 -19.91 6.68 -3.78
N HIS A 337 -19.45 5.44 -3.61
CA HIS A 337 -18.81 5.00 -2.36
C HIS A 337 -17.39 5.57 -2.23
N ALA A 338 -16.61 5.58 -3.30
CA ALA A 338 -15.28 6.20 -3.33
C ALA A 338 -15.37 7.72 -3.11
N GLU A 339 -16.37 8.38 -3.72
CA GLU A 339 -16.62 9.82 -3.57
C GLU A 339 -17.07 10.18 -2.16
N GLN A 340 -17.98 9.39 -1.58
CA GLN A 340 -18.42 9.56 -0.19
C GLN A 340 -17.27 9.34 0.79
N ALA A 341 -16.48 8.27 0.59
CA ALA A 341 -15.29 8.05 1.41
C ALA A 341 -14.36 9.27 1.39
N ALA A 342 -14.05 9.81 0.20
CA ALA A 342 -13.12 10.93 0.04
C ALA A 342 -13.54 12.20 0.81
N VAL A 343 -14.84 12.44 1.01
CA VAL A 343 -15.32 13.60 1.78
C VAL A 343 -15.47 13.34 3.28
N GLU A 344 -15.49 12.09 3.72
CA GLU A 344 -15.77 11.74 5.13
C GLU A 344 -14.55 11.17 5.88
N ILE A 345 -13.59 10.52 5.20
CA ILE A 345 -12.49 9.82 5.87
C ILE A 345 -11.53 10.76 6.58
N LEU A 346 -11.11 10.34 7.76
CA LEU A 346 -10.13 11.01 8.62
C LEU A 346 -9.21 9.97 9.23
N THR A 347 -7.90 10.10 9.04
CA THR A 347 -6.90 9.19 9.57
C THR A 347 -6.38 9.68 10.90
N LEU A 348 -6.50 8.87 11.94
CA LEU A 348 -5.95 9.12 13.27
C LEU A 348 -4.52 8.59 13.40
N PRO A 349 -3.69 9.16 14.31
CA PRO A 349 -2.35 8.66 14.58
C PRO A 349 -2.35 7.17 14.95
N LEU A 350 -1.57 6.38 14.23
CA LEU A 350 -1.35 4.98 14.55
C LEU A 350 0.07 4.54 14.15
N PHE A 351 0.89 4.15 15.12
CA PHE A 351 2.24 3.62 14.93
C PHE A 351 2.57 2.64 16.06
N PRO A 352 3.54 1.73 15.87
CA PRO A 352 3.79 0.64 16.84
C PRO A 352 4.08 1.10 18.25
N GLN A 353 4.73 2.25 18.41
CA GLN A 353 5.18 2.80 19.70
C GLN A 353 4.18 3.79 20.31
N ILE A 354 2.97 3.93 19.75
CA ILE A 354 1.96 4.84 20.31
C ILE A 354 1.57 4.39 21.73
N THR A 355 1.63 5.32 22.69
CA THR A 355 1.31 4.98 24.08
C THR A 355 -0.19 5.10 24.38
N PRO A 356 -0.69 4.41 25.43
CA PRO A 356 -2.07 4.59 25.89
C PRO A 356 -2.43 6.05 26.16
N GLU A 357 -1.54 6.82 26.78
CA GLU A 357 -1.76 8.23 27.09
C GLU A 357 -1.82 9.10 25.84
N GLN A 358 -1.07 8.73 24.79
CA GLN A 358 -1.18 9.40 23.48
C GLN A 358 -2.53 9.12 22.83
N GLN A 359 -3.00 7.87 22.87
CA GLN A 359 -4.32 7.51 22.33
C GLN A 359 -5.46 8.21 23.08
N ASP A 360 -5.38 8.29 24.41
CA ASP A 360 -6.36 9.04 25.23
C ASP A 360 -6.42 10.52 24.81
N LYS A 361 -5.26 11.15 24.61
CA LYS A 361 -5.18 12.54 24.11
C LYS A 361 -5.75 12.70 22.71
N VAL A 362 -5.51 11.74 21.80
CA VAL A 362 -6.08 11.76 20.44
C VAL A 362 -7.61 11.72 20.51
N VAL A 363 -8.18 10.81 21.30
CA VAL A 363 -9.64 10.68 21.42
C VAL A 363 -10.26 11.88 22.14
N GLN A 364 -9.59 12.40 23.17
CA GLN A 364 -10.04 13.62 23.86
C GLN A 364 -10.04 14.83 22.90
N ALA A 365 -8.99 14.98 22.09
CA ALA A 365 -8.92 16.04 21.09
C ALA A 365 -9.99 15.87 20.00
N LEU A 366 -10.27 14.62 19.56
CA LEU A 366 -11.34 14.33 18.61
C LEU A 366 -12.72 14.70 19.17
N ARG A 367 -13.02 14.32 20.42
CA ARG A 367 -14.26 14.72 21.09
C ARG A 367 -14.43 16.24 21.15
N ALA A 368 -13.38 16.97 21.55
CA ALA A 368 -13.38 18.43 21.60
C ALA A 368 -13.52 19.08 20.20
N ALA A 369 -12.89 18.48 19.18
CA ALA A 369 -12.95 18.98 17.81
C ALA A 369 -14.36 18.89 17.20
N ARG A 370 -15.20 17.97 17.69
CA ARG A 370 -16.56 17.72 17.23
C ARG A 370 -17.62 18.59 17.89
N MET A 371 -17.27 19.23 19.01
CA MET A 371 -18.12 20.24 19.66
C MET A 371 -18.00 21.60 18.93
#